data_888f71dc825bf7261f3c15f9d8f72d11
#
_entry.id   888f71dc825bf7261f3c15f9d8f72d11
#
_cell.length_a   1.000
_cell.length_b   1.000
_cell.length_c   1.000
_cell.angle_alpha   90.00
_cell.angle_beta   90.00
_cell.angle_gamma   90.00
#
_symmetry.space_group_name_H-M   'P 1'
#
loop_
_entity.id
_entity.type
_entity.pdbx_description
1 polymer ?
#
loop_
_entity_poly.entity_id
_entity_poly.type
_entity_poly.pdbx_seq_one_letter_code
_entity_poly.pdbx_strand_id
1 'polypeptide(L)'
;RGLGDVYKRQAQGRREGENLQRIVRRLREEGCDAAVVADIHFVPEVAAIAAKYVDKVRINPGNYNSSHGEFEALIDQCRERGVAIRIGVNHGSLSKRVFDEWGDTPEGMVASAMEFLRVCREKAFDQVVVSMKSSNTRVMVAAYRLLVEAMEREGMDYPLHLGVTEAGNGIEGRIKSAVGIGALLADGIGDTIRVSLTEAPENEIPVAQLLVDHFARRSGCLLYTSDAAD
;
A
#
# COMPACT_ATOMS: atom_id res chain seq x y z
N ARG A 1 -11.15 -6.64 16.10
CA ARG A 1 -12.11 -6.30 15.01
C ARG A 1 -11.46 -6.79 13.73
N GLY A 2 -12.15 -7.67 12.99
CA GLY A 2 -11.60 -8.32 11.81
C GLY A 2 -11.15 -7.31 10.77
N LEU A 3 -10.15 -7.71 9.98
CA LEU A 3 -9.73 -7.01 8.77
C LEU A 3 -10.97 -6.81 7.89
N GLY A 4 -11.44 -5.57 7.80
CA GLY A 4 -12.56 -5.24 6.95
C GLY A 4 -12.18 -5.50 5.49
N ASP A 5 -13.08 -6.10 4.73
CA ASP A 5 -12.93 -6.24 3.30
C ASP A 5 -12.78 -4.86 2.65
N VAL A 6 -11.84 -4.73 1.71
CA VAL A 6 -11.58 -3.49 0.99
C VAL A 6 -11.75 -3.73 -0.50
N TYR A 7 -12.64 -2.97 -1.11
CA TYR A 7 -12.79 -2.98 -2.57
C TYR A 7 -11.81 -2.00 -3.20
N LYS A 8 -10.97 -2.52 -4.10
CA LYS A 8 -10.04 -1.72 -4.89
C LYS A 8 -10.55 -1.58 -6.33
N ARG A 9 -10.59 -0.34 -6.83
CA ARG A 9 -10.93 -0.02 -8.23
C ARG A 9 -9.84 0.86 -8.84
N GLN A 10 -9.43 0.51 -10.05
CA GLN A 10 -8.54 1.37 -10.85
C GLN A 10 -9.36 2.47 -11.54
N ALA A 11 -8.79 3.67 -11.55
CA ALA A 11 -9.31 4.79 -12.32
C ALA A 11 -8.16 5.41 -13.12
N GLN A 12 -8.22 5.25 -14.44
CA GLN A 12 -7.17 5.71 -15.36
C GLN A 12 -7.48 7.07 -15.95
N GLY A 13 -8.74 7.46 -15.98
CA GLY A 13 -9.20 8.71 -16.53
C GLY A 13 -10.36 9.33 -15.76
N ARG A 14 -10.75 10.53 -16.16
CA ARG A 14 -11.81 11.30 -15.53
C ARG A 14 -13.14 10.55 -15.44
N ARG A 15 -13.51 9.87 -16.53
CA ARG A 15 -14.79 9.12 -16.61
C ARG A 15 -14.86 7.98 -15.59
N GLU A 16 -13.76 7.26 -15.39
CA GLU A 16 -13.65 6.20 -14.38
C GLU A 16 -13.71 6.80 -12.98
N GLY A 17 -13.03 7.94 -12.74
CA GLY A 17 -13.08 8.66 -11.49
C GLY A 17 -14.51 9.11 -11.13
N GLU A 18 -15.24 9.67 -12.07
CA GLU A 18 -16.64 10.08 -11.88
C GLU A 18 -17.58 8.88 -11.66
N ASN A 19 -17.31 7.73 -12.31
CA ASN A 19 -18.12 6.52 -12.14
C ASN A 19 -17.98 5.90 -10.75
N LEU A 20 -16.92 6.21 -10.00
CA LEU A 20 -16.78 5.76 -8.60
C LEU A 20 -17.96 6.16 -7.73
N GLN A 21 -18.57 7.33 -7.99
CA GLN A 21 -19.78 7.75 -7.30
C GLN A 21 -20.91 6.71 -7.41
N ARG A 22 -21.10 6.17 -8.61
CA ARG A 22 -22.17 5.18 -8.87
C ARG A 22 -21.85 3.84 -8.21
N ILE A 23 -20.57 3.45 -8.25
CA ILE A 23 -20.08 2.20 -7.65
C ILE A 23 -20.28 2.26 -6.14
N VAL A 24 -19.79 3.31 -5.48
CA VAL A 24 -19.90 3.48 -4.02
C VAL A 24 -21.35 3.53 -3.59
N ARG A 25 -22.18 4.33 -4.28
CA ARG A 25 -23.61 4.41 -3.97
C ARG A 25 -24.27 3.04 -4.03
N ARG A 26 -24.06 2.29 -5.11
CA ARG A 26 -24.64 0.96 -5.28
C ARG A 26 -24.18 -0.04 -4.21
N LEU A 27 -22.90 -0.03 -3.83
CA LEU A 27 -22.40 -0.86 -2.74
C LEU A 27 -23.12 -0.56 -1.43
N ARG A 28 -23.35 0.72 -1.10
CA ARG A 28 -24.07 1.12 0.11
C ARG A 28 -25.55 0.75 0.04
N GLU A 29 -26.20 0.89 -1.12
CA GLU A 29 -27.59 0.46 -1.37
C GLU A 29 -27.75 -1.06 -1.19
N GLU A 30 -26.72 -1.86 -1.52
CA GLU A 30 -26.69 -3.30 -1.33
C GLU A 30 -26.25 -3.73 0.11
N GLY A 31 -26.09 -2.76 1.02
CA GLY A 31 -25.73 -3.02 2.42
C GLY A 31 -24.25 -3.37 2.64
N CYS A 32 -23.38 -3.07 1.67
CA CYS A 32 -21.95 -3.28 1.80
C CYS A 32 -21.26 -2.04 2.37
N ASP A 33 -20.72 -2.15 3.59
CA ASP A 33 -19.99 -1.07 4.28
C ASP A 33 -18.47 -1.15 4.10
N ALA A 34 -17.97 -2.07 3.26
CA ALA A 34 -16.54 -2.20 3.01
C ALA A 34 -15.94 -0.92 2.44
N ALA A 35 -14.76 -0.54 2.92
CA ALA A 35 -14.06 0.63 2.45
C ALA A 35 -13.66 0.50 0.97
N VAL A 36 -13.89 1.56 0.20
CA VAL A 36 -13.56 1.60 -1.23
C VAL A 36 -12.26 2.36 -1.44
N VAL A 37 -11.31 1.74 -2.13
CA VAL A 37 -10.02 2.34 -2.49
C VAL A 37 -9.96 2.59 -3.98
N ALA A 38 -9.76 3.84 -4.38
CA ALA A 38 -9.45 4.21 -5.75
C ALA A 38 -7.95 4.11 -6.00
N ASP A 39 -7.56 3.29 -6.96
CA ASP A 39 -6.18 3.15 -7.40
C ASP A 39 -5.95 4.01 -8.64
N ILE A 40 -5.27 5.13 -8.46
CA ILE A 40 -5.09 6.16 -9.48
C ILE A 40 -3.79 5.91 -10.23
N HIS A 41 -3.89 5.88 -11.54
CA HIS A 41 -2.76 5.74 -12.45
C HIS A 41 -2.59 7.02 -13.28
N PHE A 42 -1.37 7.56 -13.31
CA PHE A 42 -0.89 8.60 -14.22
C PHE A 42 -1.49 10.01 -14.15
N VAL A 43 -2.74 10.20 -13.69
CA VAL A 43 -3.42 11.49 -13.80
C VAL A 43 -3.79 12.04 -12.43
N PRO A 44 -3.09 13.08 -11.91
CA PRO A 44 -3.37 13.67 -10.59
C PRO A 44 -4.80 14.20 -10.44
N GLU A 45 -5.38 14.81 -11.47
CA GLU A 45 -6.77 15.30 -11.46
C GLU A 45 -7.78 14.19 -11.11
N VAL A 46 -7.53 12.95 -11.55
CA VAL A 46 -8.41 11.81 -11.26
C VAL A 46 -8.38 11.45 -9.78
N ALA A 47 -7.25 11.66 -9.09
CA ALA A 47 -7.17 11.48 -7.64
C ALA A 47 -8.09 12.45 -6.91
N ALA A 48 -8.10 13.71 -7.30
CA ALA A 48 -8.99 14.73 -6.74
C ALA A 48 -10.48 14.45 -7.02
N ILE A 49 -10.81 13.90 -8.20
CA ILE A 49 -12.18 13.47 -8.51
C ILE A 49 -12.58 12.28 -7.63
N ALA A 50 -11.74 11.26 -7.54
CA ALA A 50 -11.99 10.04 -6.78
C ALA A 50 -12.16 10.32 -5.27
N ALA A 51 -11.36 11.22 -4.71
CA ALA A 51 -11.41 11.62 -3.30
C ALA A 51 -12.78 12.21 -2.88
N LYS A 52 -13.66 12.52 -3.82
CA LYS A 52 -15.04 12.95 -3.51
C LYS A 52 -15.96 11.80 -3.11
N TYR A 53 -15.60 10.56 -3.43
CA TYR A 53 -16.53 9.44 -3.41
C TYR A 53 -16.01 8.21 -2.64
N VAL A 54 -14.70 8.08 -2.46
CA VAL A 54 -14.08 6.88 -1.89
C VAL A 54 -13.52 7.14 -0.50
N ASP A 55 -13.22 6.07 0.22
CA ASP A 55 -12.66 6.13 1.58
C ASP A 55 -11.14 6.30 1.57
N LYS A 56 -10.48 5.90 0.47
CA LYS A 56 -9.03 6.01 0.29
C LYS A 56 -8.66 6.20 -1.18
N VAL A 57 -7.68 7.04 -1.43
CA VAL A 57 -7.04 7.20 -2.75
C VAL A 57 -5.63 6.62 -2.70
N ARG A 58 -5.28 5.76 -3.66
CA ARG A 58 -3.89 5.30 -3.84
C ARG A 58 -3.25 6.04 -4.99
N ILE A 59 -2.09 6.60 -4.74
CA ILE A 59 -1.20 7.18 -5.74
C ILE A 59 0.11 6.40 -5.82
N ASN A 60 0.75 6.43 -6.98
CA ASN A 60 2.11 5.92 -7.16
C ASN A 60 3.05 7.10 -7.44
N PRO A 61 3.98 7.42 -6.52
CA PRO A 61 4.94 8.51 -6.70
C PRO A 61 5.66 8.50 -8.04
N GLY A 62 6.01 7.31 -8.54
CA GLY A 62 6.70 7.17 -9.82
C GLY A 62 5.89 7.63 -11.03
N ASN A 63 4.57 7.55 -10.96
CA ASN A 63 3.65 7.92 -12.03
C ASN A 63 2.81 9.16 -11.70
N TYR A 64 2.91 9.67 -10.48
CA TYR A 64 2.18 10.85 -10.05
C TYR A 64 3.06 12.08 -10.30
N ASN A 65 2.91 12.64 -11.48
CA ASN A 65 3.66 13.83 -11.85
C ASN A 65 2.98 15.07 -11.24
N SER A 66 3.30 15.36 -9.99
CA SER A 66 2.82 16.57 -9.33
C SER A 66 3.75 17.73 -9.64
N SER A 67 3.41 18.50 -10.66
CA SER A 67 3.96 19.83 -10.83
C SER A 67 3.06 20.84 -10.10
N HIS A 68 3.68 21.72 -9.30
CA HIS A 68 3.00 22.93 -8.78
C HIS A 68 1.90 22.76 -7.71
N GLY A 69 2.13 21.96 -6.66
CA GLY A 69 1.23 21.97 -5.51
C GLY A 69 -0.03 21.10 -5.67
N GLU A 70 -0.12 20.27 -6.70
CA GLU A 70 -1.26 19.37 -6.91
C GLU A 70 -1.39 18.31 -5.82
N PHE A 71 -0.26 17.83 -5.29
CA PHE A 71 -0.29 16.85 -4.21
C PHE A 71 -0.73 17.49 -2.89
N GLU A 72 -0.26 18.68 -2.61
CA GLU A 72 -0.69 19.47 -1.45
C GLU A 72 -2.19 19.80 -1.51
N ALA A 73 -2.70 20.15 -2.68
CA ALA A 73 -4.13 20.37 -2.89
C ALA A 73 -4.94 19.08 -2.69
N LEU A 74 -4.42 17.93 -3.13
CA LEU A 74 -5.05 16.64 -2.86
C LEU A 74 -5.09 16.32 -1.36
N ILE A 75 -4.00 16.59 -0.63
CA ILE A 75 -3.93 16.42 0.84
C ILE A 75 -5.00 17.27 1.51
N ASP A 76 -5.12 18.54 1.14
CA ASP A 76 -6.09 19.46 1.74
C ASP A 76 -7.53 18.99 1.48
N GLN A 77 -7.82 18.54 0.26
CA GLN A 77 -9.13 17.96 -0.08
C GLN A 77 -9.40 16.65 0.67
N CYS A 78 -8.42 15.77 0.80
CA CYS A 78 -8.57 14.51 1.53
C CYS A 78 -8.81 14.77 3.02
N ARG A 79 -8.10 15.74 3.62
CA ARG A 79 -8.31 16.17 5.00
C ARG A 79 -9.74 16.65 5.26
N GLU A 80 -10.26 17.53 4.42
CA GLU A 80 -11.62 18.07 4.54
C GLU A 80 -12.68 16.97 4.49
N ARG A 81 -12.42 15.89 3.79
CA ARG A 81 -13.37 14.79 3.55
C ARG A 81 -13.14 13.55 4.41
N GLY A 82 -12.08 13.52 5.21
CA GLY A 82 -11.71 12.34 5.99
C GLY A 82 -11.24 11.16 5.12
N VAL A 83 -10.70 11.43 3.92
CA VAL A 83 -10.20 10.42 2.98
C VAL A 83 -8.74 10.13 3.23
N ALA A 84 -8.37 8.86 3.36
CA ALA A 84 -6.97 8.48 3.52
C ALA A 84 -6.21 8.48 2.17
N ILE A 85 -4.91 8.72 2.21
CA ILE A 85 -4.03 8.60 1.05
C ILE A 85 -3.11 7.39 1.24
N ARG A 86 -3.03 6.49 0.25
CA ARG A 86 -1.99 5.47 0.21
C ARG A 86 -0.92 5.86 -0.79
N ILE A 87 0.29 6.06 -0.29
CA ILE A 87 1.50 6.24 -1.09
C ILE A 87 2.03 4.86 -1.42
N GLY A 88 1.85 4.45 -2.68
CA GLY A 88 2.14 3.09 -3.11
C GLY A 88 3.23 3.04 -4.17
N VAL A 89 4.48 2.83 -3.75
CA VAL A 89 5.62 2.66 -4.64
C VAL A 89 5.67 1.23 -5.15
N ASN A 90 5.93 1.08 -6.44
CA ASN A 90 6.19 -0.22 -7.06
C ASN A 90 7.59 -0.23 -7.67
N HIS A 91 8.32 -1.32 -7.41
CA HIS A 91 9.55 -1.65 -8.14
C HIS A 91 9.25 -1.72 -9.64
N GLY A 92 10.14 -1.21 -10.49
CA GLY A 92 9.92 -1.08 -11.92
C GLY A 92 9.05 0.10 -12.35
N SER A 93 8.65 0.98 -11.41
CA SER A 93 7.75 2.11 -11.70
C SER A 93 8.15 3.36 -10.91
N LEU A 94 9.45 3.62 -10.86
CA LEU A 94 10.01 4.84 -10.26
C LEU A 94 10.00 5.99 -11.26
N SER A 95 9.96 7.23 -10.78
CA SER A 95 10.13 8.40 -11.66
C SER A 95 11.50 8.38 -12.28
N LYS A 96 11.61 8.97 -13.50
CA LYS A 96 12.90 9.03 -14.20
C LYS A 96 14.00 9.66 -13.33
N ARG A 97 13.70 10.71 -12.60
CA ARG A 97 14.66 11.39 -11.73
C ARG A 97 15.19 10.47 -10.62
N VAL A 98 14.28 9.76 -9.93
CA VAL A 98 14.67 8.81 -8.86
C VAL A 98 15.45 7.64 -9.44
N PHE A 99 15.03 7.14 -10.61
CA PHE A 99 15.74 6.05 -11.29
C PHE A 99 17.15 6.46 -11.72
N ASP A 100 17.33 7.67 -12.26
CA ASP A 100 18.65 8.19 -12.72
C ASP A 100 19.62 8.36 -11.52
N GLU A 101 19.09 8.68 -10.33
CA GLU A 101 19.90 8.92 -9.12
C GLU A 101 20.16 7.65 -8.31
N TRP A 102 19.15 6.79 -8.15
CA TRP A 102 19.17 5.65 -7.22
C TRP A 102 19.06 4.28 -7.91
N GLY A 103 18.75 4.25 -9.20
CA GLY A 103 18.39 3.02 -9.90
C GLY A 103 17.03 2.46 -9.45
N ASP A 104 16.67 1.30 -10.00
CA ASP A 104 15.49 0.54 -9.56
C ASP A 104 15.86 -0.39 -8.39
N THR A 105 16.13 0.21 -7.25
CA THR A 105 16.65 -0.42 -6.04
C THR A 105 15.72 -0.21 -4.86
N PRO A 106 15.86 -0.98 -3.76
CA PRO A 106 15.16 -0.70 -2.51
C PRO A 106 15.34 0.73 -2.03
N GLU A 107 16.55 1.29 -2.13
CA GLU A 107 16.89 2.66 -1.75
C GLU A 107 16.13 3.69 -2.63
N GLY A 108 16.07 3.45 -3.92
CA GLY A 108 15.30 4.28 -4.85
C GLY A 108 13.80 4.26 -4.54
N MET A 109 13.26 3.09 -4.19
CA MET A 109 11.86 2.97 -3.73
C MET A 109 11.63 3.79 -2.46
N VAL A 110 12.55 3.73 -1.49
CA VAL A 110 12.45 4.51 -0.23
C VAL A 110 12.56 6.00 -0.51
N ALA A 111 13.52 6.43 -1.32
CA ALA A 111 13.66 7.85 -1.71
C ALA A 111 12.36 8.38 -2.32
N SER A 112 11.76 7.61 -3.24
CA SER A 112 10.49 7.96 -3.87
C SER A 112 9.32 8.10 -2.89
N ALA A 113 9.22 7.21 -1.88
CA ALA A 113 8.18 7.30 -0.86
C ALA A 113 8.41 8.50 0.07
N MET A 114 9.64 8.66 0.57
CA MET A 114 9.99 9.68 1.56
C MET A 114 9.74 11.11 1.06
N GLU A 115 9.88 11.38 -0.24
CA GLU A 115 9.53 12.68 -0.81
C GLU A 115 8.07 13.05 -0.52
N PHE A 116 7.15 12.13 -0.75
CA PHE A 116 5.72 12.35 -0.53
C PHE A 116 5.36 12.34 0.97
N LEU A 117 6.03 11.51 1.76
CA LEU A 117 5.82 11.45 3.22
C LEU A 117 6.25 12.75 3.91
N ARG A 118 7.34 13.38 3.45
CA ARG A 118 7.77 14.69 3.98
C ARG A 118 6.72 15.76 3.71
N VAL A 119 6.12 15.79 2.53
CA VAL A 119 5.01 16.71 2.23
C VAL A 119 3.81 16.45 3.14
N CYS A 120 3.44 15.18 3.35
CA CYS A 120 2.36 14.85 4.29
C CYS A 120 2.66 15.35 5.71
N ARG A 121 3.89 15.15 6.19
CA ARG A 121 4.32 15.63 7.51
C ARG A 121 4.30 17.16 7.59
N GLU A 122 4.84 17.88 6.60
CA GLU A 122 4.83 19.35 6.53
C GLU A 122 3.40 19.90 6.56
N LYS A 123 2.48 19.19 5.94
CA LYS A 123 1.05 19.51 5.95
C LYS A 123 0.33 19.01 7.21
N ALA A 124 1.00 18.35 8.16
CA ALA A 124 0.37 17.70 9.32
C ALA A 124 -0.83 16.81 8.92
N PHE A 125 -0.61 15.93 7.95
CA PHE A 125 -1.61 14.99 7.42
C PHE A 125 -1.23 13.57 7.77
N ASP A 126 -1.94 12.96 8.74
CA ASP A 126 -1.61 11.66 9.31
C ASP A 126 -2.45 10.50 8.73
N GLN A 127 -3.47 10.80 7.90
CA GLN A 127 -4.29 9.77 7.26
C GLN A 127 -3.57 9.17 6.03
N VAL A 128 -2.37 8.64 6.28
CA VAL A 128 -1.48 8.09 5.25
C VAL A 128 -1.25 6.60 5.51
N VAL A 129 -1.15 5.83 4.43
CA VAL A 129 -0.69 4.45 4.43
C VAL A 129 0.41 4.31 3.39
N VAL A 130 1.46 3.54 3.69
CA VAL A 130 2.57 3.35 2.74
C VAL A 130 2.65 1.91 2.26
N SER A 131 2.97 1.71 1.00
CA SER A 131 3.24 0.37 0.47
C SER A 131 4.41 0.38 -0.51
N MET A 132 5.32 -0.62 -0.34
CA MET A 132 6.54 -0.83 -1.13
C MET A 132 6.43 -2.18 -1.82
N LYS A 133 5.86 -2.23 -3.01
CA LYS A 133 5.55 -3.50 -3.67
C LYS A 133 6.57 -3.86 -4.74
N SER A 134 6.92 -5.13 -4.74
CA SER A 134 7.75 -5.74 -5.79
C SER A 134 7.28 -7.16 -6.07
N SER A 135 7.52 -7.66 -7.27
CA SER A 135 7.41 -9.08 -7.60
C SER A 135 8.60 -9.89 -7.08
N ASN A 136 9.72 -9.22 -6.79
CA ASN A 136 10.87 -9.79 -6.12
C ASN A 136 10.73 -9.62 -4.59
N THR A 137 10.56 -10.73 -3.88
CA THR A 137 10.35 -10.72 -2.43
C THR A 137 11.54 -10.16 -1.65
N ARG A 138 12.78 -10.37 -2.11
CA ARG A 138 13.98 -9.82 -1.47
C ARG A 138 14.02 -8.30 -1.55
N VAL A 139 13.74 -7.76 -2.76
CA VAL A 139 13.65 -6.31 -2.97
C VAL A 139 12.54 -5.72 -2.11
N MET A 140 11.36 -6.36 -2.08
CA MET A 140 10.25 -5.91 -1.26
C MET A 140 10.60 -5.85 0.22
N VAL A 141 11.15 -6.93 0.78
CA VAL A 141 11.52 -7.00 2.21
C VAL A 141 12.59 -5.96 2.55
N ALA A 142 13.62 -5.82 1.70
CA ALA A 142 14.65 -4.81 1.90
C ALA A 142 14.06 -3.38 1.86
N ALA A 143 13.19 -3.09 0.90
CA ALA A 143 12.57 -1.77 0.77
C ALA A 143 11.72 -1.40 2.00
N TYR A 144 10.93 -2.34 2.56
CA TYR A 144 10.15 -2.05 3.77
C TYR A 144 11.04 -1.83 5.01
N ARG A 145 12.09 -2.64 5.20
CA ARG A 145 13.03 -2.47 6.31
C ARG A 145 13.72 -1.11 6.25
N LEU A 146 14.25 -0.75 5.08
CA LEU A 146 14.87 0.56 4.85
C LEU A 146 13.87 1.72 5.02
N LEU A 147 12.61 1.52 4.61
CA LEU A 147 11.57 2.53 4.81
C LEU A 147 11.28 2.77 6.29
N VAL A 148 11.15 1.71 7.09
CA VAL A 148 10.94 1.82 8.54
C VAL A 148 12.08 2.60 9.18
N GLU A 149 13.33 2.23 8.89
CA GLU A 149 14.51 2.95 9.38
C GLU A 149 14.53 4.44 8.95
N ALA A 150 14.10 4.74 7.72
CA ALA A 150 14.05 6.11 7.21
C ALA A 150 12.95 6.91 7.90
N MET A 151 11.77 6.32 8.10
CA MET A 151 10.65 6.95 8.80
C MET A 151 11.00 7.21 10.27
N GLU A 152 11.58 6.24 10.98
CA GLU A 152 12.01 6.38 12.36
C GLU A 152 13.03 7.51 12.54
N ARG A 153 14.04 7.60 11.66
CA ARG A 153 15.03 8.67 11.67
C ARG A 153 14.42 10.07 11.52
N GLU A 154 13.30 10.18 10.85
CA GLU A 154 12.58 11.43 10.63
C GLU A 154 11.38 11.61 11.57
N GLY A 155 11.16 10.70 12.55
CA GLY A 155 10.06 10.76 13.51
C GLY A 155 8.68 10.54 12.87
N MET A 156 8.59 9.64 11.89
CA MET A 156 7.35 9.22 11.22
C MET A 156 7.03 7.77 11.59
N ASP A 157 5.73 7.45 11.72
CA ASP A 157 5.22 6.11 12.06
C ASP A 157 3.98 5.71 11.23
N TYR A 158 3.97 6.09 9.96
CA TYR A 158 2.85 5.81 9.07
C TYR A 158 2.60 4.31 8.88
N PRO A 159 1.33 3.85 8.95
CA PRO A 159 0.96 2.45 8.73
C PRO A 159 1.43 1.89 7.40
N LEU A 160 1.82 0.62 7.42
CA LEU A 160 2.37 -0.09 6.27
C LEU A 160 1.40 -1.14 5.71
N HIS A 161 1.20 -1.10 4.39
CA HIS A 161 0.37 -2.06 3.67
C HIS A 161 1.24 -3.02 2.87
N LEU A 162 1.40 -4.25 3.36
CA LEU A 162 2.28 -5.25 2.76
C LEU A 162 1.61 -5.95 1.56
N GLY A 163 2.43 -6.37 0.61
CA GLY A 163 1.97 -7.21 -0.49
C GLY A 163 3.02 -7.44 -1.54
N VAL A 164 3.08 -8.69 -2.03
CA VAL A 164 3.89 -9.07 -3.20
C VAL A 164 3.07 -8.79 -4.45
N THR A 165 3.64 -8.09 -5.43
CA THR A 165 2.98 -7.86 -6.72
C THR A 165 3.19 -9.06 -7.62
N GLU A 166 2.14 -9.45 -8.37
CA GLU A 166 2.25 -10.53 -9.35
C GLU A 166 2.88 -11.81 -8.77
N ALA A 167 2.36 -12.25 -7.62
CA ALA A 167 2.92 -13.41 -6.93
C ALA A 167 2.78 -14.71 -7.78
N GLY A 168 1.83 -14.77 -8.68
CA GLY A 168 1.54 -15.92 -9.51
C GLY A 168 0.26 -16.64 -9.11
N ASN A 169 0.09 -17.87 -9.57
CA ASN A 169 -1.09 -18.68 -9.31
C ASN A 169 -0.75 -19.89 -8.40
N GLY A 170 -1.79 -20.62 -8.03
CA GLY A 170 -1.67 -21.88 -7.32
C GLY A 170 -0.80 -21.77 -6.06
N ILE A 171 -0.05 -22.83 -5.80
CA ILE A 171 0.80 -22.93 -4.61
C ILE A 171 2.00 -21.98 -4.65
N GLU A 172 2.55 -21.72 -5.84
CA GLU A 172 3.71 -20.85 -6.00
C GLU A 172 3.41 -19.42 -5.59
N GLY A 173 2.26 -18.88 -6.04
CA GLY A 173 1.81 -17.55 -5.66
C GLY A 173 1.57 -17.43 -4.15
N ARG A 174 1.03 -18.47 -3.53
CA ARG A 174 0.79 -18.56 -2.08
C ARG A 174 2.10 -18.59 -1.29
N ILE A 175 3.05 -19.43 -1.72
CA ILE A 175 4.39 -19.52 -1.09
C ILE A 175 5.11 -18.18 -1.23
N LYS A 176 5.12 -17.59 -2.42
CA LYS A 176 5.79 -16.31 -2.68
C LYS A 176 5.20 -15.18 -1.82
N SER A 177 3.88 -15.13 -1.70
CA SER A 177 3.20 -14.19 -0.82
C SER A 177 3.54 -14.43 0.65
N ALA A 178 3.54 -15.69 1.10
CA ALA A 178 3.86 -16.07 2.46
C ALA A 178 5.33 -15.72 2.82
N VAL A 179 6.27 -15.94 1.92
CA VAL A 179 7.69 -15.60 2.13
C VAL A 179 7.88 -14.09 2.25
N GLY A 180 7.34 -13.31 1.31
CA GLY A 180 7.53 -11.86 1.31
C GLY A 180 6.80 -11.15 2.46
N ILE A 181 5.51 -11.43 2.63
CA ILE A 181 4.68 -10.82 3.68
C ILE A 181 5.10 -11.37 5.05
N GLY A 182 5.29 -12.70 5.15
CA GLY A 182 5.62 -13.37 6.40
C GLY A 182 6.97 -12.93 6.98
N ALA A 183 7.98 -12.69 6.15
CA ALA A 183 9.27 -12.17 6.63
C ALA A 183 9.09 -10.82 7.36
N LEU A 184 8.28 -9.92 6.81
CA LEU A 184 8.02 -8.60 7.42
C LEU A 184 7.15 -8.72 8.68
N LEU A 185 6.11 -9.54 8.65
CA LEU A 185 5.28 -9.80 9.83
C LEU A 185 6.09 -10.44 10.98
N ALA A 186 7.08 -11.28 10.66
CA ALA A 186 7.99 -11.84 11.66
C ALA A 186 8.91 -10.78 12.30
N ASP A 187 9.23 -9.71 11.56
CA ASP A 187 9.96 -8.55 12.07
C ASP A 187 9.06 -7.56 12.85
N GLY A 188 7.74 -7.82 12.94
CA GLY A 188 6.77 -6.89 13.52
C GLY A 188 6.40 -5.73 12.58
N ILE A 189 6.73 -5.82 11.31
CA ILE A 189 6.47 -4.80 10.29
C ILE A 189 5.18 -5.13 9.54
N GLY A 190 4.23 -4.18 9.50
CA GLY A 190 3.03 -4.24 8.68
C GLY A 190 1.73 -4.20 9.49
N ASP A 191 0.80 -3.38 9.03
CA ASP A 191 -0.51 -3.12 9.67
C ASP A 191 -1.65 -3.74 8.86
N THR A 192 -1.51 -3.78 7.56
CA THR A 192 -2.45 -4.42 6.64
C THR A 192 -1.70 -5.21 5.57
N ILE A 193 -2.35 -6.23 5.02
CA ILE A 193 -1.75 -7.06 3.96
C ILE A 193 -2.69 -7.22 2.77
N ARG A 194 -2.12 -7.50 1.61
CA ARG A 194 -2.82 -8.01 0.43
C ARG A 194 -2.03 -9.14 -0.21
N VAL A 195 -2.66 -10.29 -0.32
CA VAL A 195 -2.22 -11.36 -1.23
C VAL A 195 -2.69 -11.01 -2.63
N SER A 196 -1.86 -11.21 -3.65
CA SER A 196 -2.18 -10.92 -5.05
C SER A 196 -1.87 -12.13 -5.91
N LEU A 197 -2.92 -12.88 -6.27
CA LEU A 197 -2.84 -14.09 -7.09
C LEU A 197 -3.37 -13.83 -8.50
N THR A 198 -2.92 -14.66 -9.45
CA THR A 198 -3.49 -14.71 -10.81
C THR A 198 -4.68 -15.68 -10.82
N GLU A 199 -5.63 -15.44 -9.91
CA GLU A 199 -6.83 -16.25 -9.68
C GLU A 199 -8.03 -15.33 -9.44
N ALA A 200 -9.21 -15.91 -9.22
CA ALA A 200 -10.38 -15.15 -8.78
C ALA A 200 -10.08 -14.43 -7.44
N PRO A 201 -10.44 -13.15 -7.29
CA PRO A 201 -10.06 -12.35 -6.12
C PRO A 201 -10.48 -12.93 -4.78
N GLU A 202 -11.58 -13.66 -4.74
CA GLU A 202 -12.06 -14.35 -3.54
C GLU A 202 -11.08 -15.41 -3.01
N ASN A 203 -10.20 -15.96 -3.86
CA ASN A 203 -9.17 -16.91 -3.46
C ASN A 203 -8.01 -16.26 -2.69
N GLU A 204 -7.86 -14.93 -2.78
CA GLU A 204 -6.84 -14.17 -2.04
C GLU A 204 -7.16 -14.09 -0.55
N ILE A 205 -8.45 -13.99 -0.19
CA ILE A 205 -8.92 -13.74 1.17
C ILE A 205 -8.52 -14.85 2.16
N PRO A 206 -8.78 -16.16 1.87
CA PRO A 206 -8.40 -17.23 2.80
C PRO A 206 -6.89 -17.30 3.03
N VAL A 207 -6.08 -17.01 2.00
CA VAL A 207 -4.63 -17.02 2.10
C VAL A 207 -4.14 -15.85 2.97
N ALA A 208 -4.70 -14.66 2.77
CA ALA A 208 -4.38 -13.50 3.58
C ALA A 208 -4.76 -13.73 5.05
N GLN A 209 -5.97 -14.27 5.30
CA GLN A 209 -6.43 -14.57 6.66
C GLN A 209 -5.54 -15.60 7.35
N LEU A 210 -5.14 -16.67 6.65
CA LEU A 210 -4.24 -17.67 7.20
C LEU A 210 -2.90 -17.08 7.63
N LEU A 211 -2.33 -16.17 6.82
CA LEU A 211 -1.09 -15.48 7.17
C LEU A 211 -1.27 -14.61 8.43
N VAL A 212 -2.32 -13.80 8.47
CA VAL A 212 -2.59 -12.94 9.63
C VAL A 212 -2.79 -13.78 10.90
N ASP A 213 -3.60 -14.82 10.86
CA ASP A 213 -3.86 -15.69 12.00
C ASP A 213 -2.60 -16.39 12.50
N HIS A 214 -1.71 -16.78 11.58
CA HIS A 214 -0.44 -17.41 11.92
C HIS A 214 0.44 -16.50 12.77
N PHE A 215 0.59 -15.22 12.35
CA PHE A 215 1.45 -14.27 13.06
C PHE A 215 0.76 -13.67 14.30
N ALA A 216 -0.56 -13.45 14.28
CA ALA A 216 -1.30 -12.99 15.45
C ALA A 216 -1.17 -13.94 16.64
N ARG A 217 -1.13 -15.25 16.40
CA ARG A 217 -0.90 -16.27 17.45
C ARG A 217 0.52 -16.26 17.99
N ARG A 218 1.47 -15.74 17.24
CA ARG A 218 2.90 -15.70 17.62
C ARG A 218 3.31 -14.43 18.35
N SER A 219 2.53 -13.39 18.30
CA SER A 219 2.84 -12.12 19.01
C SER A 219 2.95 -12.25 20.53
N GLY A 220 2.60 -13.40 21.10
CA GLY A 220 2.86 -13.77 22.51
C GLY A 220 3.93 -14.85 22.71
N CYS A 221 4.51 -15.36 21.63
CA CYS A 221 5.53 -16.41 21.69
C CYS A 221 6.89 -15.76 21.34
N LEU A 222 7.66 -15.43 22.35
CA LEU A 222 9.05 -15.06 22.21
C LEU A 222 9.77 -16.14 21.40
N LEU A 223 10.40 -15.72 20.33
CA LEU A 223 11.13 -16.58 19.41
C LEU A 223 12.11 -17.49 20.17
N TYR A 224 11.84 -18.76 20.13
CA TYR A 224 12.84 -19.78 20.41
C TYR A 224 13.82 -19.81 19.22
N THR A 225 14.87 -19.04 19.29
CA THR A 225 15.90 -19.05 18.25
C THR A 225 17.29 -19.22 18.78
N SER A 226 17.48 -19.38 20.10
CA SER A 226 18.84 -19.50 20.64
C SER A 226 19.25 -20.87 21.17
N ASP A 227 18.31 -21.80 21.37
CA ASP A 227 18.65 -23.04 22.12
C ASP A 227 18.49 -24.34 21.33
N ALA A 228 18.50 -24.30 20.01
CA ALA A 228 18.46 -25.49 19.16
C ALA A 228 19.84 -25.80 18.51
N ALA A 229 20.91 -25.38 19.13
CA ALA A 229 22.29 -25.68 18.70
C ALA A 229 23.16 -26.12 19.88
N ASP A 230 22.72 -27.21 20.56
CA ASP A 230 23.58 -28.09 21.38
C ASP A 230 23.30 -29.54 21.01
#